data_97a408423ac5e5390f2b09bb698b418b
#
_entry.id   97a408423ac5e5390f2b09bb698b418b
#
_cell.length_a   1.000
_cell.length_b   1.000
_cell.length_c   1.000
_cell.angle_alpha   90.00
_cell.angle_beta   90.00
_cell.angle_gamma   90.00
#
_symmetry.space_group_name_H-M   'P 1'
#
loop_
_entity.id
_entity.type
_entity.pdbx_description
1 polymer ?
#
loop_
_entity_poly.entity_id
_entity_poly.type
_entity_poly.pdbx_seq_one_letter_code
_entity_poly.pdbx_strand_id
1 'polypeptide(L)'
;MRGPFPVYSGDVANTPDPTPLRADAARNRAAVVEAARRVFAERGLDAPLDEIARRACVGNATLYRRFPTRAELIEAVFLERIRDYAQAVDDALENPDPGEAFRTYVLRLFELQAEDRGLADLLVTHSGEPDDELDRLRAHGYRGVQKLIERAQAAGALRGDFTHQDLPLLLMANAGLVHRTATSAPGSWRRVATFVLDGLSAQSATPAPPPPSENEVEAAMVRSGCEAAMDR
;
A
#
# COMPACT_ATOMS: atom_id res chain seq x y z
N MET A 1 -55.35 24.35 -59.03
CA MET A 1 -54.49 25.04 -58.01
C MET A 1 -54.45 24.18 -56.78
N ARG A 2 -53.34 23.51 -56.54
CA ARG A 2 -53.08 22.69 -55.32
C ARG A 2 -52.01 23.38 -54.56
N GLY A 3 -52.33 23.81 -53.32
CA GLY A 3 -51.36 24.43 -52.40
C GLY A 3 -50.42 23.40 -51.80
N PRO A 4 -49.26 23.82 -51.30
CA PRO A 4 -48.22 22.92 -50.83
C PRO A 4 -48.47 22.38 -49.39
N PHE A 5 -48.12 21.12 -49.20
CA PHE A 5 -48.18 20.42 -47.91
C PHE A 5 -47.14 20.99 -46.90
N PRO A 6 -47.45 21.05 -45.62
CA PRO A 6 -46.47 21.46 -44.62
C PRO A 6 -45.43 20.35 -44.40
N VAL A 7 -44.17 20.75 -44.41
CA VAL A 7 -43.02 19.91 -44.05
C VAL A 7 -42.99 19.76 -42.51
N TYR A 8 -43.19 18.55 -42.01
CA TYR A 8 -42.98 18.20 -40.61
C TYR A 8 -41.48 18.21 -40.33
N SER A 9 -41.00 19.21 -39.61
CA SER A 9 -39.69 19.18 -38.98
C SER A 9 -39.74 18.17 -37.81
N GLY A 10 -39.09 17.05 -37.98
CA GLY A 10 -38.93 16.08 -36.94
C GLY A 10 -38.15 16.69 -35.77
N ASP A 11 -38.78 16.73 -34.61
CA ASP A 11 -38.14 16.96 -33.32
C ASP A 11 -37.07 15.90 -33.14
N VAL A 12 -35.81 16.34 -33.18
CA VAL A 12 -34.67 15.53 -32.71
C VAL A 12 -34.87 15.34 -31.23
N ALA A 13 -35.30 14.15 -30.84
CA ALA A 13 -35.43 13.74 -29.45
C ALA A 13 -34.11 14.06 -28.71
N ASN A 14 -34.19 15.05 -27.84
CA ASN A 14 -33.15 15.39 -26.88
C ASN A 14 -33.01 14.20 -25.93
N THR A 15 -32.11 13.27 -26.26
CA THR A 15 -31.72 12.18 -25.39
C THR A 15 -31.05 12.84 -24.19
N PRO A 16 -31.56 12.72 -22.94
CA PRO A 16 -30.94 13.34 -21.79
C PRO A 16 -29.52 12.76 -21.62
N ASP A 17 -28.56 13.64 -21.63
CA ASP A 17 -27.15 13.31 -21.37
C ASP A 17 -27.06 12.56 -20.01
N PRO A 18 -26.59 11.32 -19.98
CA PRO A 18 -26.53 10.50 -18.74
C PRO A 18 -25.51 11.01 -17.72
N THR A 19 -25.00 12.21 -17.91
CA THR A 19 -23.74 12.71 -17.34
C THR A 19 -23.80 13.27 -15.91
N PRO A 20 -24.85 13.94 -15.37
CA PRO A 20 -24.74 14.58 -14.06
C PRO A 20 -24.62 13.58 -12.90
N LEU A 21 -25.49 12.58 -12.84
CA LEU A 21 -25.51 11.60 -11.74
C LEU A 21 -24.29 10.70 -11.71
N ARG A 22 -23.76 10.31 -12.85
CA ARG A 22 -22.52 9.50 -12.94
C ARG A 22 -21.30 10.34 -12.60
N ALA A 23 -21.25 11.59 -13.04
CA ALA A 23 -20.17 12.51 -12.69
C ALA A 23 -20.17 12.86 -11.19
N ASP A 24 -21.33 13.07 -10.57
CA ASP A 24 -21.47 13.28 -9.12
C ASP A 24 -21.05 12.04 -8.34
N ALA A 25 -21.42 10.88 -8.83
CA ALA A 25 -21.02 9.61 -8.23
C ALA A 25 -19.52 9.38 -8.29
N ALA A 26 -18.87 9.71 -9.40
CA ALA A 26 -17.41 9.62 -9.56
C ALA A 26 -16.69 10.65 -8.68
N ARG A 27 -17.20 11.90 -8.62
CA ARG A 27 -16.67 12.94 -7.73
C ARG A 27 -16.74 12.52 -6.27
N ASN A 28 -17.89 12.00 -5.83
CA ASN A 28 -18.05 11.52 -4.45
C ASN A 28 -17.13 10.35 -4.13
N ARG A 29 -16.92 9.41 -5.06
CA ARG A 29 -15.96 8.31 -4.89
C ARG A 29 -14.54 8.83 -4.73
N ALA A 30 -14.11 9.74 -5.60
CA ALA A 30 -12.79 10.34 -5.53
C ALA A 30 -12.58 11.14 -4.22
N ALA A 31 -13.60 11.88 -3.78
CA ALA A 31 -13.56 12.61 -2.51
C ALA A 31 -13.41 11.68 -1.30
N VAL A 32 -14.10 10.53 -1.29
CA VAL A 32 -13.98 9.52 -0.23
C VAL A 32 -12.58 8.91 -0.23
N VAL A 33 -12.04 8.51 -1.38
CA VAL A 33 -10.69 7.93 -1.51
C VAL A 33 -9.62 8.92 -1.04
N GLU A 34 -9.72 10.19 -1.45
CA GLU A 34 -8.75 11.21 -1.04
C GLU A 34 -8.85 11.52 0.47
N ALA A 35 -10.06 11.59 1.03
CA ALA A 35 -10.25 11.75 2.47
C ALA A 35 -9.73 10.53 3.25
N ALA A 36 -9.99 9.31 2.75
CA ALA A 36 -9.50 8.08 3.35
C ALA A 36 -7.97 8.03 3.35
N ARG A 37 -7.32 8.40 2.24
CA ARG A 37 -5.86 8.48 2.16
C ARG A 37 -5.28 9.35 3.27
N ARG A 38 -5.83 10.56 3.47
CA ARG A 38 -5.38 11.49 4.52
C ARG A 38 -5.62 10.93 5.92
N VAL A 39 -6.80 10.37 6.16
CA VAL A 39 -7.15 9.80 7.47
C VAL A 39 -6.26 8.61 7.79
N PHE A 40 -6.04 7.72 6.85
CA PHE A 40 -5.17 6.56 7.03
C PHE A 40 -3.70 6.97 7.24
N ALA A 41 -3.21 7.98 6.51
CA ALA A 41 -1.87 8.52 6.72
C ALA A 41 -1.68 9.16 8.10
N GLU A 42 -2.72 9.80 8.66
CA GLU A 42 -2.66 10.44 9.97
C GLU A 42 -2.88 9.48 11.14
N ARG A 43 -3.75 8.47 10.98
CA ARG A 43 -4.32 7.67 12.07
C ARG A 43 -4.15 6.16 11.91
N GLY A 44 -3.59 5.70 10.79
CA GLY A 44 -3.50 4.29 10.45
C GLY A 44 -4.79 3.70 9.86
N LEU A 45 -4.73 2.44 9.45
CA LEU A 45 -5.82 1.76 8.72
C LEU A 45 -7.06 1.50 9.58
N ASP A 46 -6.93 1.52 10.91
CA ASP A 46 -8.05 1.29 11.85
C ASP A 46 -8.88 2.54 12.12
N ALA A 47 -8.53 3.67 11.50
CA ALA A 47 -9.27 4.91 11.66
C ALA A 47 -10.78 4.74 11.40
N PRO A 48 -11.67 5.40 12.18
CA PRO A 48 -13.11 5.28 12.01
C PRO A 48 -13.59 5.74 10.64
N LEU A 49 -14.40 4.93 9.95
CA LEU A 49 -14.96 5.26 8.63
C LEU A 49 -15.86 6.50 8.67
N ASP A 50 -16.50 6.78 9.82
CA ASP A 50 -17.32 7.99 10.03
C ASP A 50 -16.50 9.27 9.91
N GLU A 51 -15.25 9.25 10.33
CA GLU A 51 -14.34 10.39 10.15
C GLU A 51 -14.00 10.61 8.68
N ILE A 52 -13.81 9.51 7.94
CA ILE A 52 -13.56 9.58 6.49
C ILE A 52 -14.78 10.18 5.79
N ALA A 53 -16.00 9.71 6.09
CA ALA A 53 -17.23 10.26 5.53
C ALA A 53 -17.37 11.76 5.82
N ARG A 54 -17.10 12.16 7.06
CA ARG A 54 -17.13 13.57 7.49
C ARG A 54 -16.13 14.43 6.72
N ARG A 55 -14.88 13.97 6.57
CA ARG A 55 -13.82 14.69 5.82
C ARG A 55 -14.09 14.74 4.32
N ALA A 56 -14.73 13.73 3.77
CA ALA A 56 -15.18 13.70 2.38
C ALA A 56 -16.44 14.52 2.13
N CYS A 57 -17.06 15.10 3.16
CA CYS A 57 -18.35 15.79 3.08
C CYS A 57 -19.47 14.93 2.48
N VAL A 58 -19.49 13.62 2.79
CA VAL A 58 -20.54 12.69 2.41
C VAL A 58 -21.21 12.06 3.62
N GLY A 59 -22.47 11.61 3.48
CA GLY A 59 -23.13 10.84 4.52
C GLY A 59 -22.56 9.41 4.62
N ASN A 60 -22.57 8.82 5.84
CA ASN A 60 -22.13 7.44 6.08
C ASN A 60 -22.79 6.44 5.13
N ALA A 61 -24.11 6.55 4.91
CA ALA A 61 -24.83 5.70 3.97
C ALA A 61 -24.28 5.78 2.54
N THR A 62 -23.76 6.94 2.13
CA THR A 62 -23.14 7.12 0.83
C THR A 62 -21.76 6.46 0.77
N LEU A 63 -20.98 6.55 1.86
CA LEU A 63 -19.70 5.85 1.97
C LEU A 63 -19.91 4.33 1.88
N TYR A 64 -20.76 3.75 2.75
CA TYR A 64 -21.01 2.29 2.76
C TYR A 64 -21.65 1.75 1.49
N ARG A 65 -22.42 2.55 0.77
CA ARG A 65 -22.93 2.16 -0.55
C ARG A 65 -21.84 2.08 -1.60
N ARG A 66 -20.75 2.85 -1.47
CA ARG A 66 -19.62 2.91 -2.42
C ARG A 66 -18.50 1.96 -2.07
N PHE A 67 -18.32 1.73 -0.79
CA PHE A 67 -17.32 0.84 -0.21
C PHE A 67 -18.01 0.04 0.90
N PRO A 68 -18.67 -1.07 0.54
CA PRO A 68 -19.38 -1.94 1.50
C PRO A 68 -18.50 -2.43 2.63
N THR A 69 -17.23 -2.65 2.35
CA THR A 69 -16.25 -3.10 3.34
C THR A 69 -15.10 -2.10 3.50
N ARG A 70 -14.43 -2.16 4.65
CA ARG A 70 -13.18 -1.42 4.87
C ARG A 70 -12.09 -1.86 3.89
N ALA A 71 -12.02 -3.16 3.58
CA ALA A 71 -11.05 -3.72 2.64
C ALA A 71 -11.16 -3.09 1.25
N GLU A 72 -12.37 -2.98 0.70
CA GLU A 72 -12.59 -2.31 -0.59
C GLU A 72 -12.17 -0.83 -0.60
N LEU A 73 -12.33 -0.13 0.53
CA LEU A 73 -11.86 1.24 0.64
C LEU A 73 -10.32 1.30 0.70
N ILE A 74 -9.70 0.40 1.47
CA ILE A 74 -8.23 0.28 1.56
C ILE A 74 -7.65 -0.03 0.17
N GLU A 75 -8.20 -1.02 -0.52
CA GLU A 75 -7.80 -1.34 -1.89
C GLU A 75 -7.89 -0.11 -2.81
N ALA A 76 -9.02 0.58 -2.82
CA ALA A 76 -9.21 1.76 -3.66
C ALA A 76 -8.24 2.92 -3.34
N VAL A 77 -7.76 3.02 -2.10
CA VAL A 77 -6.81 4.05 -1.67
C VAL A 77 -5.38 3.69 -2.06
N PHE A 78 -5.00 2.41 -1.92
CA PHE A 78 -3.60 2.01 -1.95
C PHE A 78 -3.20 1.17 -3.17
N LEU A 79 -4.14 0.73 -4.01
CA LEU A 79 -3.85 -0.14 -5.15
C LEU A 79 -2.69 0.41 -6.02
N GLU A 80 -2.72 1.71 -6.35
CA GLU A 80 -1.63 2.33 -7.12
C GLU A 80 -0.29 2.26 -6.37
N ARG A 81 -0.30 2.46 -5.05
CA ARG A 81 0.92 2.38 -4.24
C ARG A 81 1.45 0.96 -4.12
N ILE A 82 0.58 -0.03 -4.07
CA ILE A 82 1.01 -1.44 -4.10
C ILE A 82 1.56 -1.80 -5.47
N ARG A 83 1.05 -1.22 -6.55
CA ARG A 83 1.66 -1.32 -7.88
C ARG A 83 3.07 -0.71 -7.91
N ASP A 84 3.28 0.47 -7.27
CA ASP A 84 4.61 1.07 -7.13
C ASP A 84 5.59 0.13 -6.40
N TYR A 85 5.08 -0.64 -5.41
CA TYR A 85 5.85 -1.66 -4.70
C TYR A 85 6.22 -2.86 -5.58
N ALA A 86 5.24 -3.36 -6.34
CA ALA A 86 5.47 -4.44 -7.29
C ALA A 86 6.46 -4.01 -8.38
N GLN A 87 6.36 -2.77 -8.83
CA GLN A 87 7.31 -2.20 -9.80
C GLN A 87 8.71 -2.03 -9.22
N ALA A 88 8.83 -1.62 -7.95
CA ALA A 88 10.13 -1.45 -7.30
C ALA A 88 10.95 -2.75 -7.25
N VAL A 89 10.30 -3.90 -7.12
CA VAL A 89 11.01 -5.18 -7.16
C VAL A 89 11.46 -5.53 -8.58
N ASP A 90 10.66 -5.22 -9.59
CA ASP A 90 11.03 -5.45 -11.00
C ASP A 90 12.23 -4.56 -11.38
N ASP A 91 12.18 -3.27 -11.05
CA ASP A 91 13.28 -2.32 -11.28
C ASP A 91 14.58 -2.79 -10.58
N ALA A 92 14.46 -3.29 -9.35
CA ALA A 92 15.62 -3.80 -8.62
C ALA A 92 16.19 -5.09 -9.26
N LEU A 93 15.34 -5.97 -9.81
CA LEU A 93 15.78 -7.18 -10.50
C LEU A 93 16.52 -6.89 -11.80
N GLU A 94 16.29 -5.75 -12.43
CA GLU A 94 17.02 -5.28 -13.61
C GLU A 94 18.43 -4.78 -13.28
N ASN A 95 18.71 -4.42 -12.02
CA ASN A 95 20.05 -3.96 -11.63
C ASN A 95 21.06 -5.11 -11.74
N PRO A 96 22.18 -4.92 -12.48
CA PRO A 96 23.20 -5.96 -12.67
C PRO A 96 24.01 -6.27 -11.40
N ASP A 97 24.12 -5.34 -10.45
CA ASP A 97 24.76 -5.54 -9.15
C ASP A 97 23.75 -6.10 -8.14
N PRO A 98 23.85 -7.39 -7.75
CA PRO A 98 22.88 -8.00 -6.84
C PRO A 98 22.83 -7.39 -5.44
N GLY A 99 23.97 -6.91 -4.93
CA GLY A 99 24.06 -6.28 -3.62
C GLY A 99 23.36 -4.92 -3.60
N GLU A 100 23.66 -4.10 -4.63
CA GLU A 100 23.03 -2.79 -4.80
C GLU A 100 21.54 -2.94 -5.13
N ALA A 101 21.14 -3.95 -5.92
CA ALA A 101 19.74 -4.27 -6.20
C ALA A 101 18.93 -4.49 -4.90
N PHE A 102 19.42 -5.36 -4.02
CA PHE A 102 18.77 -5.62 -2.74
C PHE A 102 18.75 -4.38 -1.83
N ARG A 103 19.89 -3.69 -1.72
CA ARG A 103 20.03 -2.47 -0.91
C ARG A 103 19.05 -1.38 -1.34
N THR A 104 19.02 -1.06 -2.63
CA THR A 104 18.15 -0.03 -3.20
C THR A 104 16.69 -0.38 -3.03
N TYR A 105 16.33 -1.64 -3.23
CA TYR A 105 14.98 -2.14 -3.01
C TYR A 105 14.51 -1.89 -1.56
N VAL A 106 15.27 -2.35 -0.56
CA VAL A 106 14.89 -2.17 0.85
C VAL A 106 14.81 -0.68 1.23
N LEU A 107 15.74 0.15 0.75
CA LEU A 107 15.68 1.60 0.95
C LEU A 107 14.41 2.22 0.35
N ARG A 108 14.02 1.78 -0.85
CA ARG A 108 12.78 2.27 -1.49
C ARG A 108 11.54 1.88 -0.70
N LEU A 109 11.48 0.66 -0.15
CA LEU A 109 10.40 0.24 0.73
C LEU A 109 10.30 1.13 1.98
N PHE A 110 11.42 1.40 2.62
CA PHE A 110 11.47 2.26 3.82
C PHE A 110 11.06 3.71 3.51
N GLU A 111 11.45 4.21 2.36
CA GLU A 111 11.05 5.55 1.88
C GLU A 111 9.54 5.63 1.65
N LEU A 112 8.95 4.65 0.96
CA LEU A 112 7.52 4.58 0.73
C LEU A 112 6.72 4.57 2.05
N GLN A 113 7.20 3.84 3.07
CA GLN A 113 6.61 3.87 4.41
C GLN A 113 6.72 5.26 5.09
N ALA A 114 7.82 5.98 4.84
CA ALA A 114 8.01 7.31 5.40
C ALA A 114 7.15 8.39 4.71
N GLU A 115 6.82 8.17 3.43
CA GLU A 115 5.94 9.06 2.66
C GLU A 115 4.46 8.88 3.04
N ASP A 116 4.04 7.67 3.41
CA ASP A 116 2.64 7.35 3.68
C ASP A 116 2.48 6.36 4.84
N ARG A 117 2.00 6.84 5.99
CA ARG A 117 1.80 6.00 7.19
C ARG A 117 0.73 4.93 6.99
N GLY A 118 -0.34 5.22 6.25
CA GLY A 118 -1.36 4.24 5.94
C GLY A 118 -0.81 3.10 5.08
N LEU A 119 0.12 3.41 4.18
CA LEU A 119 0.85 2.42 3.42
C LEU A 119 1.82 1.61 4.31
N ALA A 120 2.48 2.27 5.27
CA ALA A 120 3.34 1.59 6.23
C ALA A 120 2.58 0.50 6.99
N ASP A 121 1.38 0.81 7.48
CA ASP A 121 0.50 -0.15 8.16
C ASP A 121 0.06 -1.28 7.19
N LEU A 122 -0.31 -0.94 5.94
CA LEU A 122 -0.78 -1.92 4.95
C LEU A 122 0.28 -2.96 4.58
N LEU A 123 1.55 -2.55 4.54
CA LEU A 123 2.65 -3.45 4.19
C LEU A 123 2.98 -4.48 5.26
N VAL A 124 2.62 -4.16 6.50
CA VAL A 124 2.81 -5.04 7.65
C VAL A 124 1.51 -5.68 8.14
N THR A 125 0.40 -5.48 7.41
CA THR A 125 -0.92 -6.00 7.76
C THR A 125 -1.46 -6.87 6.63
N HIS A 126 -1.88 -8.08 6.96
CA HIS A 126 -2.57 -8.97 6.02
C HIS A 126 -4.07 -8.71 6.10
N SER A 127 -4.66 -8.10 5.08
CA SER A 127 -6.11 -7.92 4.99
C SER A 127 -6.52 -7.88 3.51
N GLY A 128 -7.16 -8.91 3.02
CA GLY A 128 -7.70 -8.98 1.66
C GLY A 128 -8.60 -10.18 1.49
N GLU A 129 -9.59 -10.07 0.61
CA GLU A 129 -10.32 -11.22 0.11
C GLU A 129 -9.38 -12.03 -0.79
N PRO A 130 -9.40 -13.37 -0.71
CA PRO A 130 -8.59 -14.20 -1.59
C PRO A 130 -8.87 -13.91 -3.06
N ASP A 131 -7.80 -13.79 -3.88
CA ASP A 131 -7.88 -13.69 -5.34
C ASP A 131 -8.21 -12.31 -5.94
N ASP A 132 -8.05 -11.21 -5.18
CA ASP A 132 -8.13 -9.86 -5.71
C ASP A 132 -6.81 -9.42 -6.41
N GLU A 133 -6.81 -8.22 -7.02
CA GLU A 133 -5.61 -7.66 -7.67
C GLU A 133 -4.50 -7.40 -6.66
N LEU A 134 -4.86 -7.03 -5.46
CA LEU A 134 -3.92 -6.75 -4.37
C LEU A 134 -3.13 -8.01 -3.98
N ASP A 135 -3.80 -9.16 -3.88
CA ASP A 135 -3.15 -10.44 -3.59
C ASP A 135 -2.20 -10.88 -4.72
N ARG A 136 -2.60 -10.65 -5.98
CA ARG A 136 -1.70 -10.94 -7.12
C ARG A 136 -0.44 -10.09 -7.09
N LEU A 137 -0.55 -8.80 -6.78
CA LEU A 137 0.58 -7.88 -6.66
C LEU A 137 1.48 -8.24 -5.47
N ARG A 138 0.90 -8.62 -4.33
CA ARG A 138 1.65 -9.12 -3.17
C ARG A 138 2.42 -10.40 -3.49
N ALA A 139 1.77 -11.38 -4.13
CA ALA A 139 2.41 -12.61 -4.55
C ALA A 139 3.52 -12.37 -5.58
N HIS A 140 3.36 -11.38 -6.47
CA HIS A 140 4.40 -10.97 -7.40
C HIS A 140 5.60 -10.38 -6.62
N GLY A 141 5.35 -9.41 -5.74
CA GLY A 141 6.38 -8.81 -4.89
C GLY A 141 7.14 -9.85 -4.06
N TYR A 142 6.42 -10.79 -3.42
CA TYR A 142 7.02 -11.88 -2.65
C TYR A 142 8.01 -12.72 -3.47
N ARG A 143 7.60 -13.17 -4.67
CA ARG A 143 8.49 -13.93 -5.56
C ARG A 143 9.70 -13.13 -6.03
N GLY A 144 9.51 -11.84 -6.28
CA GLY A 144 10.58 -10.94 -6.68
C GLY A 144 11.61 -10.75 -5.55
N VAL A 145 11.14 -10.58 -4.32
CA VAL A 145 12.00 -10.46 -3.12
C VAL A 145 12.83 -11.73 -2.91
N GLN A 146 12.23 -12.91 -3.05
CA GLN A 146 13.00 -14.16 -2.95
C GLN A 146 14.16 -14.19 -3.94
N LYS A 147 13.91 -13.81 -5.21
CA LYS A 147 14.97 -13.75 -6.24
C LYS A 147 16.05 -12.71 -5.90
N LEU A 148 15.68 -11.54 -5.34
CA LEU A 148 16.65 -10.53 -4.91
C LEU A 148 17.54 -11.06 -3.79
N ILE A 149 16.96 -11.73 -2.80
CA ILE A 149 17.69 -12.37 -1.69
C ILE A 149 18.67 -13.41 -2.23
N GLU A 150 18.18 -14.36 -3.04
CA GLU A 150 18.99 -15.42 -3.64
C GLU A 150 20.18 -14.87 -4.44
N ARG A 151 19.94 -13.86 -5.30
CA ARG A 151 20.98 -13.20 -6.09
C ARG A 151 22.02 -12.52 -5.22
N ALA A 152 21.60 -11.77 -4.21
CA ALA A 152 22.50 -11.04 -3.31
C ALA A 152 23.35 -11.98 -2.43
N GLN A 153 22.75 -13.09 -1.97
CA GLN A 153 23.45 -14.13 -1.23
C GLN A 153 24.45 -14.88 -2.11
N ALA A 154 24.05 -15.28 -3.32
CA ALA A 154 24.94 -15.95 -4.28
C ALA A 154 26.15 -15.10 -4.67
N ALA A 155 25.99 -13.78 -4.69
CA ALA A 155 27.07 -12.82 -4.94
C ALA A 155 27.94 -12.53 -3.68
N GLY A 156 27.58 -13.09 -2.51
CA GLY A 156 28.29 -12.81 -1.25
C GLY A 156 28.08 -11.37 -0.73
N ALA A 157 27.07 -10.68 -1.21
CA ALA A 157 26.74 -9.32 -0.79
C ALA A 157 25.81 -9.30 0.45
N LEU A 158 24.87 -10.24 0.52
CA LEU A 158 23.93 -10.39 1.62
C LEU A 158 24.31 -11.57 2.50
N ARG A 159 24.13 -11.45 3.82
CA ARG A 159 24.34 -12.53 4.77
C ARG A 159 23.50 -13.77 4.42
N GLY A 160 24.10 -14.96 4.54
CA GLY A 160 23.50 -16.21 4.09
C GLY A 160 22.34 -16.73 4.95
N ASP A 161 22.18 -16.20 6.16
CA ASP A 161 21.08 -16.54 7.09
C ASP A 161 19.89 -15.57 7.00
N PHE A 162 19.94 -14.55 6.12
CA PHE A 162 18.79 -13.67 5.84
C PHE A 162 17.74 -14.43 5.04
N THR A 163 16.50 -14.36 5.49
CA THR A 163 15.36 -15.03 4.87
C THR A 163 14.27 -14.02 4.45
N HIS A 164 13.31 -14.48 3.68
CA HIS A 164 12.19 -13.61 3.30
C HIS A 164 11.31 -13.22 4.50
N GLN A 165 11.30 -13.99 5.59
CA GLN A 165 10.61 -13.65 6.85
C GLN A 165 11.23 -12.45 7.56
N ASP A 166 12.50 -12.14 7.31
CA ASP A 166 13.18 -11.02 7.95
C ASP A 166 12.74 -9.67 7.38
N LEU A 167 12.34 -9.62 6.09
CA LEU A 167 11.93 -8.38 5.46
C LEU A 167 10.67 -7.76 6.10
N PRO A 168 9.56 -8.49 6.35
CA PRO A 168 8.43 -7.97 7.12
C PRO A 168 8.82 -7.44 8.50
N LEU A 169 9.73 -8.09 9.20
CA LEU A 169 10.21 -7.62 10.52
C LEU A 169 10.94 -6.28 10.41
N LEU A 170 11.78 -6.11 9.39
CA LEU A 170 12.45 -4.84 9.10
C LEU A 170 11.43 -3.75 8.74
N LEU A 171 10.39 -4.09 7.97
CA LEU A 171 9.32 -3.16 7.62
C LEU A 171 8.52 -2.75 8.86
N MET A 172 8.19 -3.68 9.76
CA MET A 172 7.52 -3.37 11.04
C MET A 172 8.37 -2.44 11.91
N ALA A 173 9.67 -2.71 12.01
CA ALA A 173 10.59 -1.87 12.78
C ALA A 173 10.67 -0.45 12.20
N ASN A 174 10.77 -0.34 10.86
CA ASN A 174 10.80 0.97 10.20
C ASN A 174 9.47 1.72 10.33
N ALA A 175 8.32 1.04 10.17
CA ALA A 175 7.00 1.62 10.37
C ALA A 175 6.84 2.19 11.78
N GLY A 176 7.25 1.44 12.81
CA GLY A 176 7.26 1.91 14.19
C GLY A 176 8.16 3.13 14.40
N LEU A 177 9.35 3.15 13.81
CA LEU A 177 10.26 4.29 13.85
C LEU A 177 9.67 5.52 13.16
N VAL A 178 9.17 5.38 11.94
CA VAL A 178 8.50 6.44 11.17
C VAL A 178 7.33 7.02 11.96
N HIS A 179 6.51 6.15 12.54
CA HIS A 179 5.38 6.57 13.37
C HIS A 179 5.80 7.41 14.56
N ARG A 180 6.81 6.98 15.32
CA ARG A 180 7.27 7.64 16.56
C ARG A 180 8.01 8.95 16.28
N THR A 181 8.68 9.07 15.14
CA THR A 181 9.54 10.22 14.82
C THR A 181 8.90 11.21 13.86
N ALA A 182 7.66 10.97 13.39
CA ALA A 182 6.99 11.73 12.33
C ALA A 182 7.01 13.25 12.53
N THR A 183 6.82 13.72 13.75
CA THR A 183 6.75 15.17 14.09
C THR A 183 8.06 15.75 14.59
N SER A 184 8.92 14.94 15.23
CA SER A 184 10.12 15.42 15.90
C SER A 184 11.40 15.22 15.09
N ALA A 185 11.49 14.15 14.32
CA ALA A 185 12.67 13.80 13.54
C ALA A 185 12.31 12.90 12.33
N PRO A 186 11.54 13.39 11.33
CA PRO A 186 10.97 12.59 10.24
C PRO A 186 12.01 11.92 9.35
N GLY A 187 13.26 12.39 9.33
CA GLY A 187 14.36 11.81 8.56
C GLY A 187 15.15 10.70 9.27
N SER A 188 14.85 10.39 10.54
CA SER A 188 15.63 9.44 11.36
C SER A 188 15.69 8.03 10.78
N TRP A 189 14.66 7.61 10.05
CA TRP A 189 14.62 6.29 9.43
C TRP A 189 15.79 6.06 8.46
N ARG A 190 16.24 7.08 7.71
CA ARG A 190 17.38 6.96 6.78
C ARG A 190 18.66 6.55 7.49
N ARG A 191 18.91 7.13 8.66
CA ARG A 191 20.08 6.79 9.47
C ARG A 191 19.99 5.35 9.98
N VAL A 192 18.83 4.92 10.48
CA VAL A 192 18.61 3.55 10.95
C VAL A 192 18.70 2.56 9.79
N ALA A 193 18.09 2.89 8.63
CA ALA A 193 18.18 2.10 7.41
C ALA A 193 19.65 1.83 7.01
N THR A 194 20.52 2.84 7.08
CA THR A 194 21.95 2.68 6.78
C THR A 194 22.58 1.65 7.72
N PHE A 195 22.37 1.76 9.02
CA PHE A 195 22.94 0.80 9.99
C PHE A 195 22.41 -0.62 9.79
N VAL A 196 21.12 -0.75 9.53
CA VAL A 196 20.49 -2.04 9.26
C VAL A 196 21.11 -2.67 8.01
N LEU A 197 21.14 -1.95 6.89
CA LEU A 197 21.66 -2.46 5.62
C LEU A 197 23.15 -2.81 5.68
N ASP A 198 23.95 -2.03 6.40
CA ASP A 198 25.37 -2.34 6.61
C ASP A 198 25.53 -3.63 7.45
N GLY A 199 24.66 -3.84 8.44
CA GLY A 199 24.61 -5.07 9.24
C GLY A 199 24.09 -6.30 8.50
N LEU A 200 23.42 -6.13 7.35
CA LEU A 200 22.98 -7.23 6.49
C LEU A 200 24.08 -7.70 5.52
N SER A 201 25.19 -6.98 5.41
CA SER A 201 26.32 -7.39 4.57
C SER A 201 26.89 -8.74 5.05
N ALA A 202 27.18 -9.62 4.11
CA ALA A 202 27.83 -10.91 4.41
C ALA A 202 29.16 -10.75 5.16
N GLN A 203 29.87 -9.65 4.92
CA GLN A 203 31.18 -9.35 5.57
C GLN A 203 31.03 -8.93 7.04
N SER A 204 29.89 -8.38 7.43
CA SER A 204 29.59 -7.93 8.80
C SER A 204 28.78 -8.97 9.60
N ALA A 205 28.43 -10.10 8.98
CA ALA A 205 27.50 -11.07 9.54
C ALA A 205 28.09 -11.77 10.77
N THR A 206 27.37 -11.67 11.89
CA THR A 206 27.49 -12.58 13.02
C THR A 206 26.30 -13.52 13.03
N PRO A 207 26.42 -14.77 13.56
CA PRO A 207 25.28 -15.69 13.57
C PRO A 207 24.05 -15.05 14.23
N ALA A 208 22.92 -15.08 13.54
CA ALA A 208 21.66 -14.66 14.09
C ALA A 208 20.89 -15.83 14.72
N PRO A 209 19.94 -15.58 15.64
CA PRO A 209 18.96 -16.59 16.01
C PRO A 209 18.19 -17.09 14.79
N PRO A 210 17.56 -18.28 14.84
CA PRO A 210 16.74 -18.75 13.73
C PRO A 210 15.62 -17.75 13.41
N PRO A 211 15.26 -17.59 12.13
CA PRO A 211 14.16 -16.73 11.75
C PRO A 211 12.83 -17.26 12.32
N PRO A 212 11.82 -16.40 12.53
CA PRO A 212 10.49 -16.86 12.89
C PRO A 212 9.89 -17.68 11.73
N SER A 213 8.94 -18.56 12.07
CA SER A 213 8.18 -19.29 11.05
C SER A 213 7.26 -18.33 10.27
N GLU A 214 6.84 -18.75 9.08
CA GLU A 214 5.86 -17.98 8.27
C GLU A 214 4.59 -17.67 9.06
N ASN A 215 4.05 -18.65 9.79
CA ASN A 215 2.85 -18.46 10.61
C ASN A 215 3.03 -17.42 11.72
N GLU A 216 4.21 -17.34 12.32
CA GLU A 216 4.51 -16.32 13.37
C GLU A 216 4.59 -14.93 12.76
N VAL A 217 5.20 -14.79 11.59
CA VAL A 217 5.26 -13.51 10.87
C VAL A 217 3.88 -13.09 10.42
N GLU A 218 3.10 -14.00 9.83
CA GLU A 218 1.73 -13.74 9.41
C GLU A 218 0.84 -13.34 10.60
N ALA A 219 0.92 -14.04 11.72
CA ALA A 219 0.21 -13.68 12.94
C ALA A 219 0.60 -12.28 13.46
N ALA A 220 1.87 -11.90 13.37
CA ALA A 220 2.32 -10.57 13.76
C ALA A 220 1.78 -9.49 12.82
N MET A 221 1.69 -9.77 11.53
CA MET A 221 1.12 -8.86 10.52
C MET A 221 -0.39 -8.64 10.72
N VAL A 222 -1.13 -9.69 11.13
CA VAL A 222 -2.58 -9.59 11.40
C VAL A 222 -2.87 -8.85 12.70
N ARG A 223 -2.06 -9.03 13.74
CA ARG A 223 -2.30 -8.47 15.10
C ARG A 223 -2.08 -6.97 15.20
N SER A 224 -1.28 -6.36 14.33
CA SER A 224 -1.05 -4.91 14.33
C SER A 224 -2.33 -4.09 14.10
N GLY A 225 -3.38 -4.70 13.53
CA GLY A 225 -4.70 -4.07 13.35
C GLY A 225 -5.66 -4.18 14.56
N CYS A 226 -5.41 -5.08 15.52
CA CYS A 226 -6.38 -5.39 16.59
C CYS A 226 -6.06 -4.78 17.96
N GLU A 227 -4.79 -4.52 18.27
CA GLU A 227 -4.39 -4.04 19.61
C GLU A 227 -4.65 -2.56 19.86
N ALA A 228 -4.71 -1.75 18.81
CA ALA A 228 -5.05 -0.31 18.95
C ALA A 228 -6.52 -0.06 19.37
N ALA A 229 -7.39 -1.07 19.31
CA ALA A 229 -8.81 -0.94 19.66
C ALA A 229 -9.13 -1.30 21.13
N MET A 230 -8.20 -1.92 21.87
CA MET A 230 -8.47 -2.41 23.25
C MET A 230 -7.93 -1.50 24.37
N ASP A 231 -7.18 -0.45 24.04
CA ASP A 231 -6.54 0.44 25.03
C ASP A 231 -7.21 1.84 25.13
N ARG A 232 -8.54 1.89 24.91
CA ARG A 232 -9.34 3.11 25.12
C ARG A 232 -10.60 2.83 25.93
#